data_32171560f0e8fd6cac83651c3636a133
#
_entry.id   32171560f0e8fd6cac83651c3636a133
#
_cell.length_a   1.000
_cell.length_b   1.000
_cell.length_c   1.000
_cell.angle_alpha   90.00
_cell.angle_beta   90.00
_cell.angle_gamma   90.00
#
_symmetry.space_group_name_H-M   'P 1'
#
loop_
_entity.id
_entity.type
_entity.pdbx_description
1 polymer ?
#
loop_
_entity_poly.entity_id
_entity_poly.type
_entity_poly.pdbx_seq_one_letter_code
_entity_poly.pdbx_strand_id
1 'polypeptide(L)'
;CALPDFIKPPSPDALRVEANRESDKAFFCNSTHNAYLTQDDQHLPSDDVARHQESTVVGSVAFDELGDDALLRQLYLWDPLKDFVGHVLGKASFYRFADPLGACSINVFVDGGKHGWHFDESEFTVTLMLQQPRHGGSFEYVPRIRGLPNEKQMVTSVLRGDRHHVLELPFSPGTLLIFGGAQTLHRVTLVTGDIKRLVPVLAYSEQTDQKNSDAVRSLFWGRTKSVRQQPGHD
;
A
#
# COMPACT_ATOMS: atom_id res chain seq x y z
N CYS A 1 6.83 2.99 12.23
CA CYS A 1 6.48 4.14 13.08
C CYS A 1 5.05 4.57 12.77
N ALA A 2 4.20 4.71 13.76
CA ALA A 2 2.85 5.26 13.63
C ALA A 2 2.79 6.61 14.36
N LEU A 3 2.21 7.60 13.71
CA LEU A 3 2.07 8.97 14.22
C LEU A 3 0.56 9.32 14.25
N PRO A 4 -0.13 9.06 15.38
CA PRO A 4 -1.51 9.47 15.54
C PRO A 4 -1.65 10.99 15.43
N ASP A 5 -2.80 11.46 14.95
CA ASP A 5 -3.11 12.89 14.82
C ASP A 5 -2.05 13.69 14.04
N PHE A 6 -1.34 13.04 13.10
CA PHE A 6 -0.33 13.67 12.27
C PHE A 6 -0.93 14.78 11.42
N ILE A 7 -2.09 14.54 10.83
CA ILE A 7 -2.85 15.56 10.12
C ILE A 7 -3.98 16.04 11.04
N LYS A 8 -3.97 17.35 11.32
CA LYS A 8 -4.94 17.99 12.22
C LYS A 8 -6.11 18.62 11.44
N PRO A 9 -7.33 18.65 12.04
CA PRO A 9 -8.46 19.37 11.45
C PRO A 9 -8.11 20.82 11.06
N PRO A 10 -8.68 21.34 9.93
CA PRO A 10 -9.70 20.75 9.07
C PRO A 10 -9.16 19.87 7.94
N SER A 11 -7.85 19.71 7.79
CA SER A 11 -7.22 19.04 6.64
C SER A 11 -7.59 17.55 6.45
N PRO A 12 -7.75 16.73 7.53
CA PRO A 12 -8.18 15.35 7.35
C PRO A 12 -9.56 15.23 6.69
N ASP A 13 -10.48 16.12 7.01
CA ASP A 13 -11.82 16.11 6.42
C ASP A 13 -11.79 16.48 4.94
N ALA A 14 -10.99 17.45 4.53
CA ALA A 14 -10.82 17.81 3.13
C ALA A 14 -10.23 16.65 2.31
N LEU A 15 -9.18 16.00 2.82
CA LEU A 15 -8.57 14.82 2.19
C LEU A 15 -9.55 13.63 2.15
N ARG A 16 -10.34 13.42 3.19
CA ARG A 16 -11.35 12.36 3.23
C ARG A 16 -12.46 12.60 2.20
N VAL A 17 -12.94 13.83 2.09
CA VAL A 17 -13.97 14.22 1.08
C VAL A 17 -13.40 14.00 -0.32
N GLU A 18 -12.18 14.44 -0.58
CA GLU A 18 -11.50 14.20 -1.85
C GLU A 18 -11.35 12.70 -2.14
N ALA A 19 -10.82 11.92 -1.19
CA ALA A 19 -10.62 10.49 -1.38
C ALA A 19 -11.95 9.74 -1.63
N ASN A 20 -13.04 10.15 -0.99
CA ASN A 20 -14.36 9.59 -1.27
C ASN A 20 -14.80 9.89 -2.72
N ARG A 21 -14.64 11.12 -3.19
CA ARG A 21 -14.94 11.51 -4.57
C ARG A 21 -14.07 10.72 -5.56
N GLU A 22 -12.76 10.69 -5.33
CA GLU A 22 -11.82 10.00 -6.21
C GLU A 22 -12.03 8.47 -6.21
N SER A 23 -12.60 7.90 -5.14
CA SER A 23 -12.84 6.46 -5.04
C SER A 23 -13.73 5.87 -6.13
N ASP A 24 -14.50 6.70 -6.82
CA ASP A 24 -15.34 6.28 -7.96
C ASP A 24 -14.50 5.93 -9.22
N LYS A 25 -13.23 6.36 -9.26
CA LYS A 25 -12.26 5.99 -10.31
C LYS A 25 -11.51 4.70 -10.01
N ALA A 26 -11.69 4.11 -8.83
CA ALA A 26 -10.89 2.97 -8.41
C ALA A 26 -11.07 1.75 -9.34
N PHE A 27 -9.97 1.21 -9.80
CA PHE A 27 -9.95 -0.14 -10.37
C PHE A 27 -10.06 -1.14 -9.22
N PHE A 28 -11.05 -2.04 -9.28
CA PHE A 28 -11.24 -3.06 -8.26
C PHE A 28 -10.55 -4.36 -8.66
N CYS A 29 -9.46 -4.66 -7.97
CA CYS A 29 -8.83 -5.98 -7.98
C CYS A 29 -9.70 -6.96 -7.20
N ASN A 30 -10.01 -8.10 -7.81
CA ASN A 30 -10.57 -9.27 -7.14
C ASN A 30 -9.79 -10.48 -7.67
N SER A 31 -8.69 -10.81 -7.02
CA SER A 31 -7.73 -11.77 -7.52
C SER A 31 -6.98 -12.48 -6.38
N THR A 32 -6.05 -13.34 -6.75
CA THR A 32 -5.10 -13.95 -5.83
C THR A 32 -3.67 -13.59 -6.21
N HIS A 33 -2.79 -13.59 -5.22
CA HIS A 33 -1.35 -13.40 -5.37
C HIS A 33 -0.61 -14.17 -4.29
N ASN A 34 0.66 -14.46 -4.48
CA ASN A 34 1.50 -14.95 -3.40
C ASN A 34 2.03 -13.77 -2.54
N ALA A 35 2.59 -14.09 -1.38
CA ALA A 35 3.08 -13.08 -0.45
C ALA A 35 4.21 -12.19 -1.02
N TYR A 36 4.85 -12.59 -2.08
CA TYR A 36 5.96 -11.87 -2.72
C TYR A 36 5.52 -11.04 -3.93
N LEU A 37 4.23 -11.09 -4.31
CA LEU A 37 3.65 -10.43 -5.49
C LEU A 37 4.35 -10.83 -6.81
N THR A 38 4.93 -12.03 -6.83
CA THR A 38 5.58 -12.60 -8.01
C THR A 38 4.63 -13.52 -8.78
N GLN A 39 4.96 -13.79 -10.03
CA GLN A 39 4.25 -14.81 -10.80
C GLN A 39 4.44 -16.20 -10.15
N ASP A 40 3.42 -17.07 -10.28
CA ASP A 40 3.51 -18.46 -9.81
C ASP A 40 4.59 -19.21 -10.59
N ASP A 41 5.62 -19.68 -9.89
CA ASP A 41 6.67 -20.51 -10.48
C ASP A 41 6.33 -22.00 -10.27
N GLN A 42 5.86 -22.63 -11.33
CA GLN A 42 5.47 -24.05 -11.32
C GLN A 42 6.66 -25.01 -11.15
N HIS A 43 7.91 -24.54 -11.26
CA HIS A 43 9.11 -25.34 -10.97
C HIS A 43 9.36 -25.51 -9.48
N LEU A 44 8.76 -24.65 -8.64
CA LEU A 44 8.82 -24.80 -7.19
C LEU A 44 7.89 -25.92 -6.71
N PRO A 45 8.20 -26.59 -5.58
CA PRO A 45 7.29 -27.52 -4.91
C PRO A 45 5.91 -26.88 -4.69
N SER A 46 4.86 -27.67 -4.81
CA SER A 46 3.47 -27.18 -4.65
C SER A 46 3.17 -26.58 -3.27
N ASP A 47 3.93 -26.96 -2.25
CA ASP A 47 3.86 -26.46 -0.88
C ASP A 47 4.87 -25.33 -0.57
N ASP A 48 5.63 -24.85 -1.58
CA ASP A 48 6.51 -23.71 -1.40
C ASP A 48 5.69 -22.44 -1.10
N VAL A 49 6.14 -21.68 -0.14
CA VAL A 49 5.46 -20.46 0.32
C VAL A 49 5.28 -19.41 -0.79
N ALA A 50 6.19 -19.39 -1.77
CA ALA A 50 6.09 -18.51 -2.95
C ALA A 50 4.94 -18.90 -3.90
N ARG A 51 4.33 -20.08 -3.72
CA ARG A 51 3.15 -20.54 -4.48
C ARG A 51 1.84 -20.44 -3.72
N HIS A 52 1.91 -20.15 -2.39
CA HIS A 52 0.70 -19.98 -1.60
C HIS A 52 -0.09 -18.74 -2.07
N GLN A 53 -1.37 -18.91 -2.39
CA GLN A 53 -2.22 -17.85 -2.93
C GLN A 53 -3.08 -17.21 -1.84
N GLU A 54 -2.90 -15.92 -1.65
CA GLU A 54 -3.70 -15.05 -0.79
C GLU A 54 -4.76 -14.32 -1.63
N SER A 55 -5.97 -14.20 -1.10
CA SER A 55 -7.05 -13.49 -1.79
C SER A 55 -7.03 -12.01 -1.45
N THR A 56 -7.16 -11.16 -2.48
CA THR A 56 -7.21 -9.71 -2.36
C THR A 56 -8.43 -9.15 -3.11
N VAL A 57 -9.20 -8.33 -2.40
CA VAL A 57 -10.34 -7.56 -2.94
C VAL A 57 -10.15 -6.12 -2.49
N VAL A 58 -9.65 -5.27 -3.39
CA VAL A 58 -9.34 -3.86 -3.09
C VAL A 58 -9.52 -3.00 -4.32
N GLY A 59 -10.10 -1.83 -4.15
CA GLY A 59 -10.08 -0.77 -5.15
C GLY A 59 -8.81 0.07 -5.01
N SER A 60 -8.22 0.48 -6.12
CA SER A 60 -7.04 1.36 -6.13
C SER A 60 -7.22 2.47 -7.16
N VAL A 61 -7.11 3.72 -6.71
CA VAL A 61 -7.03 4.90 -7.59
C VAL A 61 -5.57 5.18 -7.86
N ALA A 62 -5.17 5.20 -9.12
CA ALA A 62 -3.78 5.41 -9.50
C ALA A 62 -3.36 6.88 -9.39
N PHE A 63 -2.05 7.13 -9.22
CA PHE A 63 -1.49 8.47 -9.11
C PHE A 63 -1.78 9.36 -10.32
N ASP A 64 -1.74 8.82 -11.52
CA ASP A 64 -1.99 9.56 -12.75
C ASP A 64 -3.49 9.91 -12.96
N GLU A 65 -4.40 9.33 -12.19
CA GLU A 65 -5.83 9.66 -12.18
C GLU A 65 -6.17 10.80 -11.21
N LEU A 66 -5.26 11.11 -10.27
CA LEU A 66 -5.40 12.26 -9.37
C LEU A 66 -5.13 13.55 -10.14
N GLY A 67 -6.06 14.52 -10.10
CA GLY A 67 -5.90 15.84 -10.73
C GLY A 67 -4.66 16.57 -10.21
N ASP A 68 -4.18 17.57 -10.97
CA ASP A 68 -3.01 18.35 -10.55
C ASP A 68 -3.32 19.23 -9.32
N ASP A 69 -4.58 19.57 -9.13
CA ASP A 69 -5.14 20.30 -8.01
C ASP A 69 -5.55 19.40 -6.82
N ALA A 70 -5.44 18.06 -6.97
CA ALA A 70 -5.81 17.14 -5.91
C ALA A 70 -4.90 17.33 -4.67
N LEU A 71 -5.52 17.47 -3.49
CA LEU A 71 -4.82 17.70 -2.22
C LEU A 71 -3.84 16.56 -1.90
N LEU A 72 -4.25 15.32 -2.16
CA LEU A 72 -3.40 14.16 -1.94
C LEU A 72 -2.18 14.18 -2.86
N ARG A 73 -2.36 14.56 -4.13
CA ARG A 73 -1.25 14.72 -5.07
C ARG A 73 -0.30 15.83 -4.60
N GLN A 74 -0.83 16.99 -4.19
CA GLN A 74 -0.03 18.08 -3.64
C GLN A 74 0.73 17.67 -2.38
N LEU A 75 0.06 16.95 -1.46
CA LEU A 75 0.68 16.42 -0.23
C LEU A 75 1.85 15.49 -0.56
N TYR A 76 1.67 14.57 -1.50
CA TYR A 76 2.74 13.65 -1.92
C TYR A 76 3.92 14.37 -2.57
N LEU A 77 3.65 15.40 -3.38
CA LEU A 77 4.68 16.19 -4.07
C LEU A 77 5.32 17.24 -3.18
N TRP A 78 4.82 17.47 -1.98
CA TRP A 78 5.37 18.43 -1.03
C TRP A 78 6.68 17.93 -0.43
N ASP A 79 7.81 18.61 -0.75
CA ASP A 79 9.15 18.19 -0.31
C ASP A 79 9.31 18.06 1.20
N PRO A 80 8.76 18.96 2.06
CA PRO A 80 8.89 18.80 3.50
C PRO A 80 8.31 17.47 4.03
N LEU A 81 7.25 16.90 3.42
CA LEU A 81 6.75 15.58 3.82
C LEU A 81 7.76 14.49 3.46
N LYS A 82 8.30 14.52 2.23
CA LYS A 82 9.34 13.57 1.81
C LYS A 82 10.56 13.65 2.72
N ASP A 83 11.04 14.86 3.00
CA ASP A 83 12.22 15.09 3.82
C ASP A 83 11.98 14.64 5.28
N PHE A 84 10.81 14.92 5.82
CA PHE A 84 10.40 14.43 7.15
C PHE A 84 10.41 12.89 7.20
N VAL A 85 9.81 12.21 6.21
CA VAL A 85 9.78 10.73 6.15
C VAL A 85 11.20 10.17 6.03
N GLY A 86 12.02 10.73 5.16
CA GLY A 86 13.43 10.36 5.00
C GLY A 86 14.20 10.51 6.31
N HIS A 87 14.01 11.62 7.03
CA HIS A 87 14.61 11.84 8.34
C HIS A 87 14.17 10.81 9.39
N VAL A 88 12.88 10.52 9.48
CA VAL A 88 12.32 9.48 10.39
C VAL A 88 12.92 8.11 10.12
N LEU A 89 13.16 7.80 8.84
CA LEU A 89 13.78 6.53 8.41
C LEU A 89 15.31 6.53 8.52
N GLY A 90 15.94 7.66 8.83
CA GLY A 90 17.40 7.81 8.90
C GLY A 90 18.09 7.66 7.54
N LYS A 91 17.42 8.09 6.45
CA LYS A 91 17.90 7.96 5.08
C LYS A 91 18.55 9.24 4.56
N ALA A 92 19.79 9.12 4.10
CA ALA A 92 20.51 10.25 3.48
C ALA A 92 20.08 10.48 2.01
N SER A 93 19.78 9.39 1.30
CA SER A 93 19.19 9.41 -0.05
C SER A 93 17.77 8.92 0.04
N PHE A 94 16.80 9.74 -0.37
CA PHE A 94 15.38 9.41 -0.25
C PHE A 94 14.56 10.10 -1.33
N TYR A 95 13.89 9.29 -2.14
CA TYR A 95 13.21 9.74 -3.35
C TYR A 95 11.75 9.28 -3.35
N ARG A 96 10.90 10.03 -4.04
CA ARG A 96 9.57 9.58 -4.41
C ARG A 96 9.68 8.43 -5.37
N PHE A 97 8.78 7.48 -5.26
CA PHE A 97 8.71 6.34 -6.16
C PHE A 97 8.41 6.81 -7.60
N ALA A 98 9.18 6.34 -8.58
CA ALA A 98 9.11 6.83 -9.95
C ALA A 98 8.00 6.17 -10.78
N ASP A 99 7.04 5.51 -10.12
CA ASP A 99 5.93 4.81 -10.77
C ASP A 99 4.77 5.75 -11.05
N PRO A 100 4.32 5.90 -12.31
CA PRO A 100 3.23 6.80 -12.65
C PRO A 100 1.86 6.35 -12.11
N LEU A 101 1.69 5.07 -11.73
CA LEU A 101 0.46 4.53 -11.17
C LEU A 101 0.54 4.43 -9.63
N GLY A 102 1.63 3.85 -9.13
CA GLY A 102 1.78 3.47 -7.73
C GLY A 102 2.58 4.43 -6.86
N ALA A 103 3.05 5.56 -7.40
CA ALA A 103 3.80 6.55 -6.61
C ALA A 103 2.98 7.08 -5.42
N CYS A 104 1.71 7.40 -5.67
CA CYS A 104 0.72 7.77 -4.66
C CYS A 104 -0.64 7.25 -5.12
N SER A 105 -1.27 6.38 -4.36
CA SER A 105 -2.56 5.78 -4.71
C SER A 105 -3.54 5.87 -3.56
N ILE A 106 -4.83 5.64 -3.82
CA ILE A 106 -5.84 5.54 -2.77
C ILE A 106 -6.37 4.11 -2.76
N ASN A 107 -6.09 3.38 -1.69
CA ASN A 107 -6.71 2.08 -1.46
C ASN A 107 -8.12 2.25 -0.90
N VAL A 108 -9.08 1.62 -1.58
CA VAL A 108 -10.52 1.70 -1.32
C VAL A 108 -11.02 0.30 -0.98
N PHE A 109 -11.42 0.08 0.26
CA PHE A 109 -12.04 -1.17 0.68
C PHE A 109 -13.52 -0.94 0.94
N VAL A 110 -14.33 -1.64 0.20
CA VAL A 110 -15.80 -1.71 0.39
C VAL A 110 -16.16 -2.96 1.20
N ASP A 111 -17.45 -3.21 1.42
CA ASP A 111 -17.92 -4.46 2.03
C ASP A 111 -17.36 -5.69 1.30
N GLY A 112 -16.80 -6.65 2.04
CA GLY A 112 -16.06 -7.79 1.48
C GLY A 112 -14.61 -7.49 1.09
N GLY A 113 -14.16 -6.24 1.18
CA GLY A 113 -12.80 -5.82 0.85
C GLY A 113 -11.75 -6.36 1.83
N LYS A 114 -10.59 -6.75 1.31
CA LYS A 114 -9.43 -7.20 2.08
C LYS A 114 -8.18 -7.15 1.22
N HIS A 115 -7.01 -7.15 1.85
CA HIS A 115 -5.74 -7.32 1.17
C HIS A 115 -5.00 -8.48 1.83
N GLY A 116 -4.71 -9.54 1.09
CA GLY A 116 -4.03 -10.73 1.58
C GLY A 116 -2.60 -10.44 2.06
N TRP A 117 -1.98 -11.38 2.75
CA TRP A 117 -0.59 -11.24 3.20
C TRP A 117 0.37 -11.01 2.05
N HIS A 118 1.16 -9.93 2.12
CA HIS A 118 2.13 -9.58 1.09
C HIS A 118 3.27 -8.71 1.63
N PHE A 119 4.32 -8.62 0.82
CA PHE A 119 5.36 -7.58 0.90
C PHE A 119 5.15 -6.61 -0.25
N ASP A 120 5.38 -5.32 -0.02
CA ASP A 120 5.36 -4.33 -1.10
C ASP A 120 6.57 -4.45 -2.02
N GLU A 121 6.46 -3.96 -3.24
CA GLU A 121 7.62 -3.74 -4.13
C GLU A 121 8.36 -2.44 -3.78
N SER A 122 7.68 -1.46 -3.19
CA SER A 122 8.31 -0.24 -2.68
C SER A 122 9.08 -0.51 -1.39
N GLU A 123 10.29 0.05 -1.29
CA GLU A 123 11.13 -0.12 -0.09
C GLU A 123 10.44 0.46 1.15
N PHE A 124 9.89 1.65 1.01
CA PHE A 124 9.22 2.37 2.09
C PHE A 124 7.83 2.78 1.68
N THR A 125 6.89 2.45 2.53
CA THR A 125 5.48 2.73 2.34
C THR A 125 5.01 3.64 3.46
N VAL A 126 4.34 4.72 3.07
CA VAL A 126 3.67 5.63 3.99
C VAL A 126 2.18 5.55 3.72
N THR A 127 1.39 5.28 4.74
CA THR A 127 -0.06 5.25 4.62
C THR A 127 -0.70 6.26 5.55
N LEU A 128 -1.79 6.87 5.07
CA LEU A 128 -2.57 7.82 5.84
C LEU A 128 -3.99 7.29 6.00
N MET A 129 -4.44 7.06 7.24
CA MET A 129 -5.83 6.67 7.46
C MET A 129 -6.74 7.89 7.30
N LEU A 130 -7.61 7.90 6.31
CA LEU A 130 -8.59 8.95 6.11
C LEU A 130 -9.99 8.55 6.59
N GLN A 131 -10.37 7.29 6.41
CA GLN A 131 -11.67 6.78 6.82
C GLN A 131 -11.57 5.33 7.24
N GLN A 132 -12.03 5.04 8.46
CA GLN A 132 -12.19 3.67 8.94
C GLN A 132 -13.49 3.05 8.41
N PRO A 133 -13.51 1.72 8.18
CA PRO A 133 -14.74 1.00 7.88
C PRO A 133 -15.61 0.89 9.13
N ARG A 134 -16.85 0.40 8.95
CA ARG A 134 -17.73 0.11 10.09
C ARG A 134 -17.15 -1.00 10.97
N HIS A 135 -16.63 -2.09 10.35
CA HIS A 135 -16.04 -3.22 11.05
C HIS A 135 -14.86 -3.80 10.25
N GLY A 136 -13.91 -4.41 10.94
CA GLY A 136 -12.74 -5.04 10.33
C GLY A 136 -11.76 -4.03 9.73
N GLY A 137 -11.04 -4.45 8.70
CA GLY A 137 -10.04 -3.60 8.03
C GLY A 137 -8.83 -3.29 8.90
N SER A 138 -8.52 -4.14 9.88
CA SER A 138 -7.31 -4.02 10.70
C SER A 138 -6.05 -4.18 9.85
N PHE A 139 -5.04 -3.37 10.15
CA PHE A 139 -3.70 -3.53 9.59
C PHE A 139 -2.91 -4.48 10.49
N GLU A 140 -2.61 -5.66 9.97
CA GLU A 140 -1.82 -6.68 10.65
C GLU A 140 -0.48 -6.86 9.96
N TYR A 141 0.59 -7.08 10.75
CA TYR A 141 1.93 -7.14 10.20
C TYR A 141 2.90 -7.98 11.03
N VAL A 142 3.94 -8.48 10.36
CA VAL A 142 5.15 -9.09 10.95
C VAL A 142 6.34 -8.28 10.45
N PRO A 143 7.00 -7.51 11.32
CA PRO A 143 8.01 -6.55 10.89
C PRO A 143 9.34 -7.21 10.53
N ARG A 144 9.98 -6.72 9.46
CA ARG A 144 11.39 -6.96 9.11
C ARG A 144 11.78 -8.43 9.00
N ILE A 145 10.90 -9.26 8.44
CA ILE A 145 11.21 -10.70 8.29
C ILE A 145 11.86 -11.03 6.94
N ARG A 146 11.69 -10.19 5.93
CA ARG A 146 12.28 -10.44 4.60
C ARG A 146 13.80 -10.33 4.65
N GLY A 147 14.49 -11.31 4.06
CA GLY A 147 15.94 -11.42 4.07
C GLY A 147 16.52 -12.12 5.32
N LEU A 148 15.69 -12.51 6.29
CA LEU A 148 16.16 -13.29 7.45
C LEU A 148 16.37 -14.76 7.06
N PRO A 149 17.31 -15.48 7.71
CA PRO A 149 17.56 -16.92 7.45
C PRO A 149 16.30 -17.80 7.62
N ASN A 150 15.35 -17.41 8.48
CA ASN A 150 14.13 -18.13 8.77
C ASN A 150 12.88 -17.51 8.11
N GLU A 151 13.05 -16.61 7.12
CA GLU A 151 11.95 -15.91 6.42
C GLU A 151 10.87 -16.88 5.94
N LYS A 152 11.25 -17.87 5.12
CA LYS A 152 10.29 -18.83 4.56
C LYS A 152 9.48 -19.56 5.64
N GLN A 153 10.13 -19.94 6.75
CA GLN A 153 9.47 -20.60 7.87
C GLN A 153 8.46 -19.67 8.53
N MET A 154 8.83 -18.41 8.78
CA MET A 154 7.94 -17.43 9.41
C MET A 154 6.74 -17.09 8.50
N VAL A 155 6.99 -16.85 7.21
CA VAL A 155 5.91 -16.58 6.24
C VAL A 155 4.97 -17.78 6.17
N THR A 156 5.49 -19.01 6.07
CA THR A 156 4.68 -20.24 6.05
C THR A 156 3.81 -20.35 7.30
N SER A 157 4.37 -20.09 8.49
CA SER A 157 3.64 -20.16 9.77
C SER A 157 2.46 -19.18 9.77
N VAL A 158 2.72 -17.93 9.38
CA VAL A 158 1.69 -16.87 9.32
C VAL A 158 0.58 -17.21 8.32
N LEU A 159 0.94 -17.67 7.12
CA LEU A 159 -0.02 -18.06 6.09
C LEU A 159 -0.89 -19.26 6.50
N ARG A 160 -0.36 -20.15 7.36
CA ARG A 160 -1.10 -21.26 7.98
C ARG A 160 -1.93 -20.86 9.21
N GLY A 161 -1.97 -19.56 9.54
CA GLY A 161 -2.82 -19.01 10.59
C GLY A 161 -2.14 -18.82 11.96
N ASP A 162 -0.84 -19.06 12.08
CA ASP A 162 -0.10 -18.74 13.31
C ASP A 162 -0.07 -17.22 13.52
N ARG A 163 -0.46 -16.80 14.72
CA ARG A 163 -0.57 -15.38 15.10
C ARG A 163 0.52 -14.94 16.08
N HIS A 164 1.44 -15.82 16.46
CA HIS A 164 2.41 -15.55 17.53
C HIS A 164 3.27 -14.31 17.28
N HIS A 165 3.67 -14.10 16.02
CA HIS A 165 4.48 -12.95 15.60
C HIS A 165 3.69 -11.83 14.93
N VAL A 166 2.37 -11.99 14.79
CA VAL A 166 1.52 -11.02 14.14
C VAL A 166 1.11 -9.92 15.10
N LEU A 167 1.42 -8.71 14.72
CA LEU A 167 1.03 -7.49 15.42
C LEU A 167 -0.15 -6.85 14.69
N GLU A 168 -1.03 -6.20 15.44
CA GLU A 168 -2.10 -5.37 14.92
C GLU A 168 -1.82 -3.92 15.30
N LEU A 169 -1.98 -3.02 14.33
CA LEU A 169 -1.80 -1.59 14.55
C LEU A 169 -3.16 -0.92 14.76
N PRO A 170 -3.37 -0.22 15.88
CA PRO A 170 -4.45 0.75 16.00
C PRO A 170 -4.25 1.87 14.96
N PHE A 171 -5.17 1.98 14.00
CA PHE A 171 -5.00 2.83 12.84
C PHE A 171 -6.25 3.72 12.66
N SER A 172 -6.30 4.81 13.44
CA SER A 172 -7.41 5.77 13.44
C SER A 172 -7.24 6.86 12.36
N PRO A 173 -8.32 7.52 11.92
CA PRO A 173 -8.24 8.65 10.99
C PRO A 173 -7.28 9.74 11.47
N GLY A 174 -6.48 10.29 10.54
CA GLY A 174 -5.43 11.26 10.83
C GLY A 174 -4.06 10.63 11.17
N THR A 175 -3.99 9.30 11.37
CA THR A 175 -2.73 8.60 11.64
C THR A 175 -1.91 8.44 10.36
N LEU A 176 -0.63 8.85 10.41
CA LEU A 176 0.37 8.52 9.42
C LEU A 176 1.17 7.30 9.90
N LEU A 177 1.22 6.27 9.07
CA LEU A 177 2.03 5.08 9.29
C LEU A 177 3.20 5.06 8.31
N ILE A 178 4.42 4.91 8.81
CA ILE A 178 5.66 4.78 8.03
C ILE A 178 6.27 3.42 8.31
N PHE A 179 6.49 2.60 7.28
CA PHE A 179 7.10 1.28 7.44
C PHE A 179 7.90 0.84 6.21
N GLY A 180 8.78 -0.14 6.38
CA GLY A 180 9.51 -0.78 5.30
C GLY A 180 8.60 -1.80 4.61
N GLY A 181 7.90 -1.39 3.56
CA GLY A 181 6.91 -2.22 2.86
C GLY A 181 7.52 -3.50 2.29
N ALA A 182 8.67 -3.38 1.63
CA ALA A 182 9.38 -4.53 1.06
C ALA A 182 9.90 -5.53 2.10
N GLN A 183 10.01 -5.15 3.38
CA GLN A 183 10.60 -6.00 4.44
C GLN A 183 9.57 -6.50 5.47
N THR A 184 8.37 -5.94 5.46
CA THR A 184 7.31 -6.23 6.43
C THR A 184 6.22 -7.03 5.77
N LEU A 185 5.99 -8.26 6.23
CA LEU A 185 4.82 -9.03 5.80
C LEU A 185 3.58 -8.40 6.42
N HIS A 186 2.61 -7.99 5.61
CA HIS A 186 1.43 -7.29 6.14
C HIS A 186 0.16 -7.60 5.36
N ARG A 187 -0.99 -7.31 5.97
CA ARG A 187 -2.31 -7.46 5.35
C ARG A 187 -3.31 -6.46 5.87
N VAL A 188 -4.44 -6.35 5.18
CA VAL A 188 -5.66 -5.72 5.68
C VAL A 188 -6.72 -6.80 5.83
N THR A 189 -7.28 -6.94 7.03
CA THR A 189 -8.33 -7.93 7.32
C THR A 189 -9.63 -7.58 6.61
N LEU A 190 -10.58 -8.52 6.58
CA LEU A 190 -11.88 -8.33 5.93
C LEU A 190 -12.59 -7.08 6.46
N VAL A 191 -13.04 -6.23 5.55
CA VAL A 191 -13.90 -5.07 5.82
C VAL A 191 -15.35 -5.51 5.69
N THR A 192 -16.21 -5.06 6.63
CA THR A 192 -17.64 -5.30 6.56
C THR A 192 -18.44 -4.05 6.90
N GLY A 193 -19.58 -3.90 6.21
CA GLY A 193 -20.52 -2.79 6.39
C GLY A 193 -20.43 -1.73 5.29
N ASP A 194 -21.23 -0.71 5.41
CA ASP A 194 -21.53 0.30 4.39
C ASP A 194 -20.53 1.48 4.34
N ILE A 195 -19.57 1.54 5.27
CA ILE A 195 -18.54 2.59 5.30
C ILE A 195 -17.27 2.08 4.64
N LYS A 196 -16.84 2.72 3.55
CA LYS A 196 -15.56 2.43 2.88
C LYS A 196 -14.39 2.68 3.83
N ARG A 197 -13.35 1.82 3.78
CA ARG A 197 -12.05 2.14 4.35
C ARG A 197 -11.22 2.84 3.28
N LEU A 198 -10.73 4.05 3.55
CA LEU A 198 -9.94 4.86 2.62
C LEU A 198 -8.56 5.14 3.18
N VAL A 199 -7.54 4.68 2.45
CA VAL A 199 -6.14 4.81 2.86
C VAL A 199 -5.28 5.18 1.65
N PRO A 200 -4.85 6.43 1.54
CA PRO A 200 -3.75 6.80 0.67
C PRO A 200 -2.47 6.04 1.01
N VAL A 201 -1.77 5.62 -0.05
CA VAL A 201 -0.48 4.93 0.01
C VAL A 201 0.52 5.77 -0.77
N LEU A 202 1.59 6.20 -0.11
CA LEU A 202 2.66 7.01 -0.65
C LEU A 202 3.94 6.17 -0.65
N ALA A 203 4.48 5.90 -1.82
CA ALA A 203 5.64 5.03 -2.00
C ALA A 203 6.93 5.84 -2.14
N TYR A 204 8.01 5.33 -1.53
CA TYR A 204 9.34 5.94 -1.54
C TYR A 204 10.43 4.87 -1.68
N SER A 205 11.62 5.30 -2.11
CA SER A 205 12.79 4.44 -2.30
C SER A 205 14.11 5.20 -2.07
N GLU A 206 15.19 4.48 -1.83
CA GLU A 206 16.56 5.01 -1.88
C GLU A 206 17.08 5.14 -3.33
N GLN A 207 16.32 4.65 -4.32
CA GLN A 207 16.66 4.69 -5.75
C GLN A 207 15.75 5.69 -6.49
N THR A 208 16.31 6.42 -7.44
CA THR A 208 15.58 7.49 -8.17
C THR A 208 14.59 6.98 -9.19
N ASP A 209 14.76 5.76 -9.69
CA ASP A 209 14.02 5.17 -10.82
C ASP A 209 13.19 3.94 -10.45
N GLN A 210 13.03 3.67 -9.16
CA GLN A 210 12.27 2.54 -8.67
C GLN A 210 10.79 2.63 -9.08
N LYS A 211 10.27 1.54 -9.63
CA LYS A 211 8.89 1.41 -10.13
C LYS A 211 8.33 0.04 -9.77
N ASN A 212 7.01 -0.07 -9.74
CA ASN A 212 6.34 -1.37 -9.66
C ASN A 212 6.58 -2.19 -10.95
N SER A 213 6.57 -3.50 -10.80
CA SER A 213 6.53 -4.43 -11.91
C SER A 213 5.21 -4.32 -12.70
N ASP A 214 5.21 -4.77 -13.95
CA ASP A 214 3.99 -4.83 -14.75
C ASP A 214 2.96 -5.79 -14.15
N ALA A 215 3.39 -6.82 -13.41
CA ALA A 215 2.51 -7.74 -12.69
C ALA A 215 1.74 -7.00 -11.59
N VAL A 216 2.42 -6.23 -10.76
CA VAL A 216 1.80 -5.41 -9.69
C VAL A 216 0.91 -4.32 -10.28
N ARG A 217 1.35 -3.64 -11.35
CA ARG A 217 0.53 -2.64 -12.03
C ARG A 217 -0.77 -3.23 -12.59
N SER A 218 -0.68 -4.37 -13.27
CA SER A 218 -1.86 -5.08 -13.81
C SER A 218 -2.79 -5.54 -12.70
N LEU A 219 -2.24 -6.02 -11.59
CA LEU A 219 -3.01 -6.52 -10.44
C LEU A 219 -3.84 -5.41 -9.79
N PHE A 220 -3.22 -4.25 -9.49
CA PHE A 220 -3.86 -3.21 -8.69
C PHE A 220 -4.50 -2.08 -9.50
N TRP A 221 -4.13 -1.89 -10.77
CA TRP A 221 -4.69 -0.82 -11.62
C TRP A 221 -5.23 -1.30 -12.96
N GLY A 222 -5.19 -2.63 -13.24
CA GLY A 222 -5.71 -3.21 -14.48
C GLY A 222 -4.96 -2.80 -15.75
N ARG A 223 -3.82 -2.11 -15.60
CA ARG A 223 -3.02 -1.57 -16.70
C ARG A 223 -1.56 -1.40 -16.29
N THR A 224 -0.65 -1.31 -17.26
CA THR A 224 0.78 -1.12 -17.03
C THR A 224 1.27 0.27 -17.43
N LYS A 225 0.48 1.02 -18.22
CA LYS A 225 0.84 2.34 -18.74
C LYS A 225 0.02 3.44 -18.09
N SER A 226 0.62 4.63 -18.00
CA SER A 226 -0.07 5.84 -17.55
C SER A 226 -1.13 6.28 -18.56
N VAL A 227 -2.25 6.81 -18.06
CA VAL A 227 -3.26 7.51 -18.88
C VAL A 227 -2.84 8.96 -19.18
N ARG A 228 -1.90 9.53 -18.43
CA ARG A 228 -1.32 10.83 -18.72
C ARG A 228 -0.24 10.66 -19.79
N GLN A 229 -0.34 11.41 -20.89
CA GLN A 229 0.77 11.56 -21.81
C GLN A 229 1.93 12.22 -21.07
N GLN A 230 3.15 11.64 -21.14
CA GLN A 230 4.33 12.38 -20.74
C GLN A 230 4.43 13.58 -21.66
N PRO A 231 4.68 14.80 -21.13
CA PRO A 231 5.04 15.92 -22.00
C PRO A 231 6.25 15.46 -22.81
N GLY A 232 6.13 15.50 -24.15
CA GLY A 232 7.20 15.11 -25.05
C GLY A 232 8.45 15.91 -24.67
N HIS A 233 9.58 15.23 -24.54
CA HIS A 233 10.88 15.88 -24.58
C HIS A 233 11.09 16.27 -26.07
N ASP A 234 10.72 17.53 -26.40
CA ASP A 234 11.21 18.21 -27.61
C ASP A 234 12.65 18.69 -27.37
#